data_13c6ae06a252145a87df8df25d2d5741
#
_entry.id   13c6ae06a252145a87df8df25d2d5741
#
_cell.length_a   1.000
_cell.length_b   1.000
_cell.length_c   1.000
_cell.angle_alpha   90.00
_cell.angle_beta   90.00
_cell.angle_gamma   90.00
#
_symmetry.space_group_name_H-M   'P 1'
#
loop_
_entity.id
_entity.type
_entity.pdbx_description
1 polymer ?
#
loop_
_entity_poly.entity_id
_entity_poly.type
_entity_poly.pdbx_seq_one_letter_code
_entity_poly.pdbx_strand_id
1 'polypeptide(L)'
;MQKYPHLVDLMKQTEHNSKYHEEGSVWTHTCMVYTLATSKYPNNPVLELTALLHDIGKCYVGFIEDGKTRFTGHEGYSTFLAVSILDDFKVPQDIKLEVLKTISLHGVNLSEIRASVPLRQFRELDIMGRISAQQRDDYEPRKFITPTTETTHTVNILVGLPASGKSTFAQFSGLPIISRDTIIKDMYPDFTYTQAFNTVQSDPALLQLVSQKLDKLTSQLSREQKDCVIDMTNTSLSSRRKHMNKFNKAEFKATVFLPPMSTIEARNLSRPGKLIPKTVYESMMKSFVMPISDEGFASIDYIL
;
A
#
# COMPACT_ATOMS: atom_id res chain seq x y z
N MET A 1 0.39 -14.64 -18.31
CA MET A 1 1.86 -14.62 -18.14
C MET A 1 2.66 -14.72 -19.44
N GLN A 2 2.14 -15.29 -20.53
CA GLN A 2 2.84 -15.35 -21.85
C GLN A 2 3.27 -13.96 -22.37
N LYS A 3 2.56 -12.88 -22.05
CA LYS A 3 2.92 -11.50 -22.41
C LYS A 3 4.10 -10.94 -21.59
N TYR A 4 4.47 -11.61 -20.49
CA TYR A 4 5.53 -11.19 -19.58
C TYR A 4 6.58 -12.30 -19.36
N PRO A 5 7.27 -12.77 -20.42
CA PRO A 5 8.22 -13.88 -20.30
C PRO A 5 9.38 -13.55 -19.36
N HIS A 6 9.89 -12.31 -19.42
CA HIS A 6 10.96 -11.87 -18.53
C HIS A 6 10.59 -11.95 -17.04
N LEU A 7 9.34 -11.60 -16.68
CA LEU A 7 8.86 -11.71 -15.29
C LEU A 7 8.77 -13.18 -14.86
N VAL A 8 8.28 -14.05 -15.75
CA VAL A 8 8.26 -15.51 -15.50
C VAL A 8 9.65 -16.06 -15.28
N ASP A 9 10.64 -15.63 -16.08
CA ASP A 9 12.03 -16.06 -15.93
C ASP A 9 12.64 -15.57 -14.61
N LEU A 10 12.36 -14.34 -14.20
CA LEU A 10 12.76 -13.84 -12.88
C LEU A 10 12.13 -14.67 -11.74
N MET A 11 10.85 -15.01 -11.84
CA MET A 11 10.17 -15.85 -10.85
C MET A 11 10.75 -17.26 -10.75
N LYS A 12 11.19 -17.84 -11.88
CA LYS A 12 11.88 -19.14 -11.91
C LYS A 12 13.25 -19.09 -11.26
N GLN A 13 13.95 -17.96 -11.38
CA GLN A 13 15.29 -17.74 -10.81
C GLN A 13 15.24 -17.32 -9.32
N THR A 14 14.10 -16.84 -8.85
CA THR A 14 13.91 -16.43 -7.46
C THR A 14 13.53 -17.63 -6.61
N GLU A 15 14.47 -18.12 -5.81
CA GLU A 15 14.28 -19.31 -4.99
C GLU A 15 13.76 -18.94 -3.58
N HIS A 16 12.86 -19.77 -3.08
CA HIS A 16 12.47 -19.80 -1.70
C HIS A 16 13.49 -20.64 -0.90
N ASN A 17 14.27 -19.99 -0.04
CA ASN A 17 15.13 -20.68 0.89
C ASN A 17 14.60 -20.49 2.32
N SER A 18 13.49 -21.15 2.63
CA SER A 18 12.90 -21.06 3.96
C SER A 18 12.20 -22.36 4.33
N LYS A 19 12.09 -22.64 5.63
CA LYS A 19 11.36 -23.80 6.16
C LYS A 19 9.87 -23.83 5.85
N TYR A 20 9.33 -22.78 5.26
CA TYR A 20 7.92 -22.65 4.91
C TYR A 20 7.65 -22.82 3.40
N HIS A 21 8.72 -22.89 2.61
CA HIS A 21 8.67 -22.96 1.17
C HIS A 21 9.81 -23.84 0.67
N GLU A 22 9.55 -25.14 0.55
CA GLU A 22 10.49 -26.16 0.08
C GLU A 22 10.21 -26.53 -1.40
N GLU A 23 9.22 -25.89 -2.02
CA GLU A 23 8.83 -26.11 -3.41
C GLU A 23 9.81 -25.53 -4.43
N GLY A 24 10.85 -24.82 -4.00
CA GLY A 24 11.90 -24.26 -4.83
C GLY A 24 11.64 -22.82 -5.25
N SER A 25 11.27 -22.57 -6.52
CA SER A 25 11.15 -21.20 -7.03
C SER A 25 9.79 -20.56 -6.73
N VAL A 26 9.77 -19.20 -6.76
CA VAL A 26 8.52 -18.42 -6.70
C VAL A 26 7.55 -18.85 -7.80
N TRP A 27 8.07 -19.20 -9.00
CA TRP A 27 7.24 -19.67 -10.11
C TRP A 27 6.57 -21.01 -9.82
N THR A 28 7.29 -21.96 -9.22
CA THR A 28 6.72 -23.26 -8.83
C THR A 28 5.58 -23.09 -7.85
N HIS A 29 5.78 -22.29 -6.80
CA HIS A 29 4.73 -21.95 -5.85
C HIS A 29 3.52 -21.31 -6.53
N THR A 30 3.76 -20.30 -7.37
CA THR A 30 2.70 -19.62 -8.14
C THR A 30 1.87 -20.60 -8.97
N CYS A 31 2.52 -21.55 -9.66
CA CYS A 31 1.81 -22.57 -10.44
C CYS A 31 0.96 -23.50 -9.56
N MET A 32 1.47 -23.88 -8.40
CA MET A 32 0.72 -24.73 -7.44
C MET A 32 -0.52 -23.99 -6.91
N VAL A 33 -0.37 -22.74 -6.47
CA VAL A 33 -1.50 -21.91 -5.99
C VAL A 33 -2.52 -21.67 -7.10
N TYR A 34 -2.08 -21.39 -8.33
CA TYR A 34 -2.96 -21.21 -9.48
C TYR A 34 -3.75 -22.47 -9.83
N THR A 35 -3.10 -23.63 -9.81
CA THR A 35 -3.76 -24.93 -10.06
C THR A 35 -4.84 -25.20 -8.99
N LEU A 36 -4.53 -24.91 -7.73
CA LEU A 36 -5.50 -25.03 -6.64
C LEU A 36 -6.66 -24.04 -6.80
N ALA A 37 -6.39 -22.78 -7.20
CA ALA A 37 -7.42 -21.78 -7.42
C ALA A 37 -8.41 -22.20 -8.50
N THR A 38 -7.89 -22.65 -9.67
CA THR A 38 -8.73 -23.09 -10.80
C THR A 38 -9.51 -24.37 -10.51
N SER A 39 -8.95 -25.30 -9.72
CA SER A 39 -9.62 -26.57 -9.39
C SER A 39 -10.65 -26.42 -8.27
N LYS A 40 -10.34 -25.65 -7.22
CA LYS A 40 -11.20 -25.52 -6.03
C LYS A 40 -12.28 -24.44 -6.20
N TYR A 41 -11.97 -23.39 -6.95
CA TYR A 41 -12.87 -22.26 -7.22
C TYR A 41 -12.92 -21.95 -8.73
N PRO A 42 -13.47 -22.85 -9.56
CA PRO A 42 -13.51 -22.68 -11.00
C PRO A 42 -14.27 -21.42 -11.40
N ASN A 43 -13.79 -20.72 -12.43
CA ASN A 43 -14.38 -19.47 -12.94
C ASN A 43 -14.38 -18.31 -11.92
N ASN A 44 -13.43 -18.29 -10.99
CA ASN A 44 -13.23 -17.16 -10.09
C ASN A 44 -12.01 -16.31 -10.51
N PRO A 45 -12.21 -15.29 -11.37
CA PRO A 45 -11.10 -14.50 -11.91
C PRO A 45 -10.31 -13.75 -10.83
N VAL A 46 -10.93 -13.41 -9.71
CA VAL A 46 -10.21 -12.75 -8.60
C VAL A 46 -9.16 -13.68 -8.01
N LEU A 47 -9.52 -14.93 -7.71
CA LEU A 47 -8.57 -15.90 -7.13
C LEU A 47 -7.53 -16.35 -8.14
N GLU A 48 -7.90 -16.56 -9.39
CA GLU A 48 -6.98 -16.94 -10.47
C GLU A 48 -5.92 -15.88 -10.71
N LEU A 49 -6.32 -14.61 -10.86
CA LEU A 49 -5.40 -13.49 -11.07
C LEU A 49 -4.56 -13.21 -9.83
N THR A 50 -5.14 -13.31 -8.63
CA THR A 50 -4.38 -13.17 -7.39
C THR A 50 -3.31 -14.26 -7.29
N ALA A 51 -3.65 -15.52 -7.58
CA ALA A 51 -2.69 -16.63 -7.57
C ALA A 51 -1.49 -16.38 -8.49
N LEU A 52 -1.73 -15.82 -9.68
CA LEU A 52 -0.68 -15.50 -10.65
C LEU A 52 0.20 -14.32 -10.24
N LEU A 53 -0.31 -13.37 -9.45
CA LEU A 53 0.32 -12.06 -9.25
C LEU A 53 0.75 -11.76 -7.81
N HIS A 54 0.34 -12.55 -6.80
CA HIS A 54 0.58 -12.22 -5.39
C HIS A 54 2.05 -12.11 -5.02
N ASP A 55 2.88 -12.93 -5.61
CA ASP A 55 4.30 -13.10 -5.26
C ASP A 55 5.29 -12.49 -6.26
N ILE A 56 4.82 -11.82 -7.31
CA ILE A 56 5.71 -11.23 -8.33
C ILE A 56 6.69 -10.20 -7.76
N GLY A 57 6.34 -9.57 -6.65
CA GLY A 57 7.19 -8.63 -5.92
C GLY A 57 8.40 -9.29 -5.26
N LYS A 58 8.36 -10.59 -4.96
CA LYS A 58 9.49 -11.32 -4.36
C LYS A 58 10.76 -11.23 -5.20
N CYS A 59 10.62 -11.17 -6.53
CA CYS A 59 11.74 -11.03 -7.45
C CYS A 59 12.54 -9.71 -7.29
N TYR A 60 11.98 -8.73 -6.59
CA TYR A 60 12.55 -7.38 -6.45
C TYR A 60 12.94 -7.01 -5.03
N VAL A 61 12.45 -7.74 -4.03
CA VAL A 61 12.64 -7.36 -2.62
C VAL A 61 13.46 -8.38 -1.82
N GLY A 62 13.85 -9.51 -2.42
CA GLY A 62 14.59 -10.58 -1.76
C GLY A 62 15.94 -10.12 -1.21
N PHE A 63 16.24 -10.52 0.03
CA PHE A 63 17.55 -10.35 0.65
C PHE A 63 17.86 -11.56 1.55
N ILE A 64 19.15 -11.78 1.84
CA ILE A 64 19.60 -12.88 2.68
C ILE A 64 19.83 -12.36 4.10
N GLU A 65 19.19 -12.99 5.09
CA GLU A 65 19.37 -12.74 6.50
C GLU A 65 19.50 -14.07 7.23
N ASP A 66 20.57 -14.27 7.96
CA ASP A 66 20.90 -15.52 8.68
C ASP A 66 20.84 -16.79 7.78
N GLY A 67 21.34 -16.67 6.55
CA GLY A 67 21.37 -17.77 5.56
C GLY A 67 19.99 -18.12 4.99
N LYS A 68 18.96 -17.30 5.20
CA LYS A 68 17.59 -17.48 4.69
C LYS A 68 17.19 -16.31 3.82
N THR A 69 16.48 -16.60 2.74
CA THR A 69 15.90 -15.56 1.89
C THR A 69 14.66 -14.96 2.57
N ARG A 70 14.62 -13.62 2.68
CA ARG A 70 13.51 -12.83 3.20
C ARG A 70 12.92 -11.99 2.07
N PHE A 71 11.60 -11.83 2.08
CA PHE A 71 10.86 -11.10 1.05
C PHE A 71 9.95 -10.03 1.66
N THR A 72 10.41 -9.38 2.71
CA THR A 72 9.60 -8.38 3.45
C THR A 72 9.10 -7.26 2.54
N GLY A 73 7.79 -7.06 2.52
CA GLY A 73 7.11 -6.03 1.74
C GLY A 73 6.86 -6.40 0.28
N HIS A 74 6.98 -7.69 -0.08
CA HIS A 74 6.66 -8.15 -1.43
C HIS A 74 5.18 -7.93 -1.78
N GLU A 75 4.28 -7.96 -0.80
CA GLU A 75 2.85 -7.76 -0.99
C GLU A 75 2.54 -6.38 -1.59
N GLY A 76 3.11 -5.33 -0.98
CA GLY A 76 2.99 -3.96 -1.48
C GLY A 76 3.65 -3.80 -2.84
N TYR A 77 4.83 -4.38 -3.02
CA TYR A 77 5.54 -4.34 -4.31
C TYR A 77 4.75 -5.06 -5.41
N SER A 78 4.24 -6.27 -5.12
CA SER A 78 3.36 -7.03 -6.03
C SER A 78 2.12 -6.24 -6.41
N THR A 79 1.52 -5.50 -5.47
CA THR A 79 0.33 -4.68 -5.72
C THR A 79 0.60 -3.65 -6.82
N PHE A 80 1.70 -2.89 -6.76
CA PHE A 80 2.03 -1.89 -7.78
C PHE A 80 2.40 -2.50 -9.13
N LEU A 81 3.11 -3.63 -9.16
CA LEU A 81 3.38 -4.36 -10.40
C LEU A 81 2.09 -4.89 -11.03
N ALA A 82 1.18 -5.42 -10.22
CA ALA A 82 -0.08 -5.97 -10.68
C ALA A 82 -1.00 -4.92 -11.32
N VAL A 83 -0.96 -3.65 -10.88
CA VAL A 83 -1.74 -2.57 -11.50
C VAL A 83 -1.52 -2.53 -13.01
N SER A 84 -0.27 -2.43 -13.45
CA SER A 84 0.08 -2.32 -14.87
C SER A 84 -0.28 -3.60 -15.65
N ILE A 85 -0.06 -4.77 -15.05
CA ILE A 85 -0.37 -6.05 -15.68
C ILE A 85 -1.88 -6.20 -15.89
N LEU A 86 -2.69 -5.88 -14.89
CA LEU A 86 -4.15 -5.96 -14.96
C LEU A 86 -4.73 -4.96 -15.95
N ASP A 87 -4.14 -3.75 -16.09
CA ASP A 87 -4.49 -2.77 -17.10
C ASP A 87 -4.20 -3.27 -18.52
N ASP A 88 -3.03 -3.86 -18.73
CA ASP A 88 -2.62 -4.42 -20.02
C ASP A 88 -3.54 -5.56 -20.50
N PHE A 89 -4.14 -6.30 -19.57
CA PHE A 89 -5.13 -7.33 -19.85
C PHE A 89 -6.57 -6.80 -19.85
N LYS A 90 -6.76 -5.49 -19.66
CA LYS A 90 -8.08 -4.83 -19.62
C LYS A 90 -9.04 -5.51 -18.64
N VAL A 91 -8.52 -5.92 -17.48
CA VAL A 91 -9.33 -6.55 -16.44
C VAL A 91 -10.38 -5.54 -15.93
N PRO A 92 -11.67 -5.93 -15.80
CA PRO A 92 -12.71 -5.06 -15.25
C PRO A 92 -12.32 -4.45 -13.91
N GLN A 93 -12.72 -3.20 -13.67
CA GLN A 93 -12.21 -2.40 -12.54
C GLN A 93 -12.58 -2.99 -11.18
N ASP A 94 -13.76 -3.58 -11.04
CA ASP A 94 -14.22 -4.28 -9.84
C ASP A 94 -13.35 -5.50 -9.52
N ILE A 95 -13.08 -6.33 -10.53
CA ILE A 95 -12.19 -7.51 -10.40
C ILE A 95 -10.77 -7.03 -10.09
N LYS A 96 -10.24 -6.05 -10.84
CA LYS A 96 -8.92 -5.47 -10.62
C LYS A 96 -8.75 -5.01 -9.17
N LEU A 97 -9.72 -4.29 -8.63
CA LEU A 97 -9.68 -3.78 -7.27
C LEU A 97 -9.64 -4.90 -6.22
N GLU A 98 -10.47 -5.93 -6.37
CA GLU A 98 -10.46 -7.07 -5.43
C GLU A 98 -9.16 -7.89 -5.51
N VAL A 99 -8.58 -8.05 -6.70
CA VAL A 99 -7.25 -8.66 -6.88
C VAL A 99 -6.19 -7.86 -6.14
N LEU A 100 -6.12 -6.53 -6.35
CA LEU A 100 -5.13 -5.67 -5.71
C LEU A 100 -5.27 -5.65 -4.17
N LYS A 101 -6.50 -5.63 -3.65
CA LYS A 101 -6.76 -5.75 -2.21
C LYS A 101 -6.26 -7.10 -1.68
N THR A 102 -6.58 -8.19 -2.35
CA THR A 102 -6.18 -9.53 -1.92
C THR A 102 -4.66 -9.69 -1.94
N ILE A 103 -3.98 -9.20 -3.00
CA ILE A 103 -2.51 -9.19 -3.08
C ILE A 103 -1.92 -8.37 -1.93
N SER A 104 -2.40 -7.14 -1.72
CA SER A 104 -1.83 -6.25 -0.70
C SER A 104 -1.99 -6.77 0.74
N LEU A 105 -3.02 -7.56 0.99
CA LEU A 105 -3.40 -7.98 2.33
C LEU A 105 -3.04 -9.44 2.66
N HIS A 106 -2.54 -10.24 1.69
CA HIS A 106 -2.33 -11.66 1.92
C HIS A 106 -1.26 -11.97 3.00
N GLY A 107 -0.31 -11.08 3.22
CA GLY A 107 0.70 -11.19 4.28
C GLY A 107 0.30 -10.54 5.61
N VAL A 108 -0.77 -9.75 5.67
CA VAL A 108 -1.21 -9.06 6.88
C VAL A 108 -1.78 -10.06 7.89
N ASN A 109 -1.47 -9.85 9.17
CA ASN A 109 -2.01 -10.70 10.22
C ASN A 109 -3.55 -10.56 10.29
N LEU A 110 -4.28 -11.67 10.14
CA LEU A 110 -5.75 -11.67 10.18
C LEU A 110 -6.33 -11.19 11.52
N SER A 111 -5.51 -11.12 12.59
CA SER A 111 -5.92 -10.51 13.86
C SER A 111 -6.20 -9.01 13.73
N GLU A 112 -5.63 -8.39 12.72
CA GLU A 112 -5.69 -6.95 12.54
C GLU A 112 -6.80 -6.51 11.58
N ILE A 113 -7.42 -7.47 10.86
CA ILE A 113 -8.40 -7.18 9.82
C ILE A 113 -9.54 -8.20 9.78
N ARG A 114 -10.73 -7.76 9.35
CA ARG A 114 -11.81 -8.67 8.93
C ARG A 114 -11.54 -9.07 7.48
N ALA A 115 -10.95 -10.24 7.31
CA ALA A 115 -10.65 -10.72 5.96
C ALA A 115 -11.93 -10.86 5.13
N SER A 116 -11.92 -10.28 3.92
CA SER A 116 -12.96 -10.51 2.91
C SER A 116 -13.01 -11.98 2.49
N VAL A 117 -14.10 -12.41 1.84
CA VAL A 117 -14.22 -13.79 1.35
C VAL A 117 -13.08 -14.14 0.39
N PRO A 118 -12.76 -13.33 -0.64
CA PRO A 118 -11.62 -13.60 -1.52
C PRO A 118 -10.29 -13.72 -0.79
N LEU A 119 -10.03 -12.86 0.21
CA LEU A 119 -8.78 -12.90 0.95
C LEU A 119 -8.65 -14.19 1.78
N ARG A 120 -9.72 -14.64 2.45
CA ARG A 120 -9.71 -15.90 3.21
C ARG A 120 -9.49 -17.11 2.30
N GLN A 121 -10.22 -17.18 1.21
CA GLN A 121 -10.08 -18.24 0.22
C GLN A 121 -8.68 -18.26 -0.37
N PHE A 122 -8.15 -17.11 -0.72
CA PHE A 122 -6.81 -16.99 -1.27
C PHE A 122 -5.73 -17.45 -0.27
N ARG A 123 -5.80 -17.04 0.99
CA ARG A 123 -4.83 -17.47 2.01
C ARG A 123 -4.86 -18.97 2.26
N GLU A 124 -6.02 -19.60 2.19
CA GLU A 124 -6.12 -21.06 2.24
C GLU A 124 -5.38 -21.70 1.06
N LEU A 125 -5.60 -21.19 -0.16
CA LEU A 125 -4.91 -21.65 -1.37
C LEU A 125 -3.39 -21.45 -1.30
N ASP A 126 -2.94 -20.29 -0.82
CA ASP A 126 -1.52 -19.96 -0.66
C ASP A 126 -0.84 -20.91 0.35
N ILE A 127 -1.49 -21.23 1.46
CA ILE A 127 -1.00 -22.20 2.45
C ILE A 127 -0.97 -23.62 1.86
N MET A 128 -2.03 -24.04 1.16
CA MET A 128 -2.10 -25.36 0.52
C MET A 128 -1.09 -25.52 -0.61
N GLY A 129 -0.70 -24.43 -1.27
CA GLY A 129 0.30 -24.40 -2.33
C GLY A 129 1.75 -24.45 -1.83
N ARG A 130 1.98 -24.57 -0.53
CA ARG A 130 3.32 -24.67 0.06
C ARG A 130 3.68 -26.12 0.32
N ILE A 131 4.94 -26.45 0.05
CA ILE A 131 5.55 -27.66 0.57
C ILE A 131 6.29 -27.23 1.83
N SER A 132 5.76 -27.60 3.00
CA SER A 132 6.32 -27.20 4.30
C SER A 132 6.12 -28.27 5.34
N ALA A 133 7.16 -28.52 6.17
CA ALA A 133 7.09 -29.41 7.33
C ALA A 133 6.33 -28.79 8.52
N GLN A 134 5.98 -27.51 8.49
CA GLN A 134 5.28 -26.83 9.58
C GLN A 134 3.96 -26.22 9.12
N GLN A 135 2.85 -26.65 9.73
CA GLN A 135 1.56 -25.93 9.63
C GLN A 135 1.60 -24.72 10.55
N ARG A 136 0.99 -23.60 10.09
CA ARG A 136 0.70 -22.44 10.96
C ARG A 136 -0.57 -22.74 11.74
N ASP A 137 -0.55 -22.41 13.04
CA ASP A 137 -1.72 -22.51 13.89
C ASP A 137 -2.86 -21.60 13.37
N ASP A 138 -4.09 -22.11 13.45
CA ASP A 138 -5.29 -21.37 13.11
C ASP A 138 -5.50 -20.21 14.09
N TYR A 139 -5.87 -19.08 13.53
CA TYR A 139 -6.04 -17.83 14.25
C TYR A 139 -7.52 -17.50 14.45
N GLU A 140 -7.94 -17.19 15.71
CA GLU A 140 -9.27 -16.65 16.00
C GLU A 140 -9.31 -15.12 15.81
N PRO A 141 -10.29 -14.57 15.05
CA PRO A 141 -10.39 -13.14 14.83
C PRO A 141 -10.77 -12.39 16.11
N ARG A 142 -10.07 -11.30 16.40
CA ARG A 142 -10.46 -10.35 17.47
C ARG A 142 -11.82 -9.72 17.17
N LYS A 143 -12.62 -9.48 18.22
CA LYS A 143 -13.86 -8.69 18.08
C LYS A 143 -13.47 -7.23 17.81
N PHE A 144 -13.85 -6.74 16.64
CA PHE A 144 -13.72 -5.33 16.29
C PHE A 144 -14.85 -4.53 16.96
N ILE A 145 -14.48 -3.47 17.65
CA ILE A 145 -15.46 -2.53 18.24
C ILE A 145 -15.72 -1.47 17.18
N THR A 146 -16.96 -1.37 16.71
CA THR A 146 -17.38 -0.26 15.85
C THR A 146 -17.60 0.96 16.75
N PRO A 147 -16.90 2.08 16.54
CA PRO A 147 -17.15 3.28 17.34
C PRO A 147 -18.54 3.83 17.02
N THR A 148 -19.42 3.90 18.03
CA THR A 148 -20.71 4.60 17.97
C THR A 148 -20.53 6.01 18.51
N THR A 149 -19.84 6.86 17.78
CA THR A 149 -19.67 8.27 18.16
C THR A 149 -20.28 9.14 17.07
N GLU A 150 -21.10 10.10 17.43
CA GLU A 150 -21.54 11.14 16.49
C GLU A 150 -20.31 11.85 15.94
N THR A 151 -20.14 11.79 14.64
CA THR A 151 -19.07 12.46 13.92
C THR A 151 -19.53 13.87 13.53
N THR A 152 -18.62 14.85 13.63
CA THR A 152 -18.93 16.27 13.42
C THR A 152 -18.26 16.85 12.18
N HIS A 153 -17.22 16.21 11.68
CA HIS A 153 -16.45 16.68 10.53
C HIS A 153 -15.76 15.49 9.81
N THR A 154 -15.34 15.72 8.60
CA THR A 154 -14.71 14.69 7.76
C THR A 154 -13.21 14.94 7.59
N VAL A 155 -12.40 13.89 7.76
CA VAL A 155 -10.98 13.89 7.48
C VAL A 155 -10.69 12.90 6.34
N ASN A 156 -10.28 13.43 5.17
CA ASN A 156 -9.90 12.58 4.04
C ASN A 156 -8.40 12.30 4.04
N ILE A 157 -8.01 11.05 4.22
CA ILE A 157 -6.62 10.59 4.20
C ILE A 157 -6.27 10.13 2.79
N LEU A 158 -5.37 10.86 2.10
CA LEU A 158 -4.89 10.45 0.78
C LEU A 158 -3.80 9.40 0.93
N VAL A 159 -3.91 8.33 0.15
CA VAL A 159 -2.99 7.18 0.19
C VAL A 159 -2.39 6.94 -1.19
N GLY A 160 -1.08 6.80 -1.27
CA GLY A 160 -0.40 6.49 -2.54
C GLY A 160 1.03 7.03 -2.61
N LEU A 161 1.75 6.61 -3.63
CA LEU A 161 3.15 7.02 -3.86
C LEU A 161 3.26 8.51 -4.23
N PRO A 162 4.43 9.15 -4.08
CA PRO A 162 4.67 10.46 -4.67
C PRO A 162 4.36 10.45 -6.17
N ALA A 163 3.97 11.60 -6.72
CA ALA A 163 3.55 11.76 -8.13
C ALA A 163 2.29 10.98 -8.57
N SER A 164 1.58 10.33 -7.65
CA SER A 164 0.33 9.61 -7.98
C SER A 164 -0.89 10.50 -8.26
N GLY A 165 -0.83 11.81 -7.94
CA GLY A 165 -1.92 12.76 -8.16
C GLY A 165 -2.55 13.31 -6.88
N LYS A 166 -2.15 12.87 -5.71
CA LYS A 166 -2.72 13.26 -4.40
C LYS A 166 -2.79 14.78 -4.19
N SER A 167 -1.67 15.48 -4.37
CA SER A 167 -1.61 16.93 -4.11
C SER A 167 -2.50 17.73 -5.04
N THR A 168 -2.65 17.29 -6.29
CA THR A 168 -3.60 17.89 -7.24
C THR A 168 -5.03 17.69 -6.75
N PHE A 169 -5.40 16.48 -6.34
CA PHE A 169 -6.70 16.18 -5.77
C PHE A 169 -6.97 17.02 -4.50
N ALA A 170 -5.98 17.11 -3.59
CA ALA A 170 -6.10 17.92 -2.37
C ALA A 170 -6.38 19.40 -2.67
N GLN A 171 -5.70 19.98 -3.66
CA GLN A 171 -5.90 21.36 -4.07
C GLN A 171 -7.30 21.60 -4.66
N PHE A 172 -7.81 20.67 -5.47
CA PHE A 172 -9.16 20.78 -6.04
C PHE A 172 -10.29 20.58 -5.01
N SER A 173 -9.99 19.99 -3.84
CA SER A 173 -11.02 19.81 -2.80
C SER A 173 -11.52 21.11 -2.19
N GLY A 174 -10.71 22.18 -2.23
CA GLY A 174 -11.00 23.45 -1.57
C GLY A 174 -10.94 23.40 -0.04
N LEU A 175 -10.57 22.28 0.54
CA LEU A 175 -10.49 22.06 1.97
C LEU A 175 -9.09 22.41 2.54
N PRO A 176 -8.97 22.72 3.84
CA PRO A 176 -7.69 22.81 4.51
C PRO A 176 -6.83 21.56 4.30
N ILE A 177 -5.56 21.75 3.93
CA ILE A 177 -4.64 20.67 3.60
C ILE A 177 -3.58 20.52 4.69
N ILE A 178 -3.47 19.33 5.26
CA ILE A 178 -2.38 18.95 6.16
C ILE A 178 -1.31 18.27 5.32
N SER A 179 -0.22 19.00 5.03
CA SER A 179 0.85 18.52 4.17
C SER A 179 2.22 18.94 4.73
N ARG A 180 3.09 17.95 4.92
CA ARG A 180 4.49 18.21 5.30
C ARG A 180 5.24 18.97 4.21
N ASP A 181 4.96 18.63 2.95
CA ASP A 181 5.61 19.26 1.80
C ASP A 181 5.25 20.75 1.70
N THR A 182 3.99 21.10 1.97
CA THR A 182 3.53 22.50 2.00
C THR A 182 4.25 23.27 3.12
N ILE A 183 4.31 22.72 4.34
CA ILE A 183 5.00 23.35 5.47
C ILE A 183 6.46 23.62 5.13
N ILE A 184 7.16 22.65 4.54
CA ILE A 184 8.57 22.81 4.13
C ILE A 184 8.70 23.91 3.07
N LYS A 185 7.80 23.94 2.08
CA LYS A 185 7.80 24.97 1.02
C LYS A 185 7.54 26.36 1.57
N ASP A 186 6.62 26.51 2.51
CA ASP A 186 6.27 27.79 3.15
C ASP A 186 7.40 28.33 4.03
N MET A 187 8.24 27.44 4.60
CA MET A 187 9.43 27.86 5.36
C MET A 187 10.55 28.40 4.46
N TYR A 188 10.58 27.99 3.17
CA TYR A 188 11.61 28.36 2.21
C TYR A 188 11.00 28.70 0.84
N PRO A 189 10.27 29.82 0.72
CA PRO A 189 9.50 30.14 -0.49
C PRO A 189 10.39 30.32 -1.74
N ASP A 190 11.61 30.81 -1.56
CA ASP A 190 12.56 31.09 -2.65
C ASP A 190 13.38 29.85 -3.06
N PHE A 191 13.32 28.76 -2.31
CA PHE A 191 14.04 27.53 -2.63
C PHE A 191 13.22 26.64 -3.58
N THR A 192 13.90 25.85 -4.40
CA THR A 192 13.26 24.68 -4.99
C THR A 192 12.84 23.71 -3.89
N TYR A 193 11.86 22.85 -4.16
CA TYR A 193 11.43 21.87 -3.14
C TYR A 193 12.61 21.00 -2.65
N THR A 194 13.46 20.53 -3.58
CA THR A 194 14.62 19.69 -3.21
C THR A 194 15.60 20.43 -2.31
N GLN A 195 15.87 21.71 -2.57
CA GLN A 195 16.72 22.52 -1.70
C GLN A 195 16.10 22.67 -0.31
N ALA A 196 14.83 23.07 -0.23
CA ALA A 196 14.12 23.22 1.03
C ALA A 196 14.07 21.90 1.83
N PHE A 197 13.75 20.80 1.14
CA PHE A 197 13.71 19.46 1.75
C PHE A 197 15.07 19.03 2.30
N ASN A 198 16.15 19.17 1.51
CA ASN A 198 17.51 18.79 1.95
C ASN A 198 17.98 19.66 3.12
N THR A 199 17.68 20.96 3.12
CA THR A 199 17.97 21.85 4.25
C THR A 199 17.28 21.36 5.52
N VAL A 200 16.00 21.03 5.44
CA VAL A 200 15.25 20.48 6.59
C VAL A 200 15.79 19.13 7.03
N GLN A 201 16.13 18.24 6.09
CA GLN A 201 16.60 16.89 6.42
C GLN A 201 18.00 16.89 7.07
N SER A 202 18.83 17.87 6.76
CA SER A 202 20.18 17.96 7.31
C SER A 202 20.24 18.56 8.73
N ASP A 203 19.13 19.12 9.23
CA ASP A 203 19.08 19.77 10.55
C ASP A 203 17.96 19.17 11.43
N PRO A 204 18.31 18.46 12.52
CA PRO A 204 17.34 17.90 13.45
C PRO A 204 16.38 18.94 14.08
N ALA A 205 16.84 20.18 14.29
CA ALA A 205 16.00 21.24 14.84
C ALA A 205 14.92 21.67 13.83
N LEU A 206 15.26 21.75 12.55
CA LEU A 206 14.30 22.03 11.48
C LEU A 206 13.30 20.88 11.28
N LEU A 207 13.75 19.63 11.38
CA LEU A 207 12.87 18.45 11.36
C LEU A 207 11.84 18.51 12.49
N GLN A 208 12.29 18.87 13.70
CA GLN A 208 11.40 19.04 14.85
C GLN A 208 10.43 20.22 14.65
N LEU A 209 10.89 21.33 14.11
CA LEU A 209 10.05 22.50 13.81
C LEU A 209 8.95 22.17 12.79
N VAL A 210 9.27 21.45 11.73
CA VAL A 210 8.27 20.98 10.75
C VAL A 210 7.23 20.07 11.41
N SER A 211 7.67 19.16 12.29
CA SER A 211 6.78 18.27 13.04
C SER A 211 5.86 19.06 13.98
N GLN A 212 6.39 20.05 14.69
CA GLN A 212 5.60 20.92 15.57
C GLN A 212 4.57 21.75 14.80
N LYS A 213 4.94 22.31 13.64
CA LYS A 213 4.00 23.05 12.77
C LYS A 213 2.89 22.14 12.26
N LEU A 214 3.21 20.90 11.85
CA LEU A 214 2.25 19.89 11.43
C LEU A 214 1.27 19.52 12.55
N ASP A 215 1.79 19.27 13.75
CA ASP A 215 1.00 18.93 14.92
C ASP A 215 0.09 20.09 15.37
N LYS A 216 0.60 21.33 15.30
CA LYS A 216 -0.17 22.53 15.60
C LYS A 216 -1.35 22.69 14.64
N LEU A 217 -1.14 22.57 13.33
CA LEU A 217 -2.17 22.66 12.31
C LEU A 217 -3.22 21.54 12.50
N THR A 218 -2.76 20.30 12.70
CA THR A 218 -3.63 19.15 12.93
C THR A 218 -4.51 19.35 14.18
N SER A 219 -3.90 19.78 15.29
CA SER A 219 -4.62 20.03 16.55
C SER A 219 -5.60 21.20 16.45
N GLN A 220 -5.28 22.23 15.66
CA GLN A 220 -6.18 23.33 15.38
C GLN A 220 -7.43 22.86 14.64
N LEU A 221 -7.24 22.16 13.49
CA LEU A 221 -8.36 21.66 12.67
C LEU A 221 -9.23 20.66 13.44
N SER A 222 -8.62 19.79 14.25
CA SER A 222 -9.35 18.86 15.12
C SER A 222 -10.21 19.58 16.17
N ARG A 223 -9.70 20.64 16.82
CA ARG A 223 -10.46 21.43 17.80
C ARG A 223 -11.58 22.25 17.16
N GLU A 224 -11.31 22.80 15.98
CA GLU A 224 -12.29 23.56 15.20
C GLU A 224 -13.32 22.66 14.50
N GLN A 225 -13.14 21.33 14.57
CA GLN A 225 -13.99 20.33 13.93
C GLN A 225 -14.19 20.64 12.42
N LYS A 226 -13.10 20.99 11.73
CA LYS A 226 -13.14 21.35 10.31
C LYS A 226 -12.82 20.15 9.44
N ASP A 227 -13.58 20.04 8.35
CA ASP A 227 -13.25 19.13 7.25
C ASP A 227 -11.85 19.45 6.72
N CYS A 228 -11.04 18.43 6.46
CA CYS A 228 -9.70 18.61 5.96
C CYS A 228 -9.19 17.41 5.17
N VAL A 229 -8.09 17.62 4.44
CA VAL A 229 -7.40 16.60 3.67
C VAL A 229 -5.99 16.40 4.21
N ILE A 230 -5.59 15.15 4.41
CA ILE A 230 -4.21 14.80 4.78
C ILE A 230 -3.45 14.35 3.53
N ASP A 231 -2.66 15.27 2.95
CA ASP A 231 -1.83 15.01 1.76
C ASP A 231 -0.42 14.54 2.15
N MET A 232 -0.33 13.26 2.43
CA MET A 232 0.94 12.53 2.63
C MET A 232 0.86 11.18 1.92
N THR A 233 1.93 10.37 1.97
CA THR A 233 1.93 9.06 1.29
C THR A 233 1.01 8.05 1.95
N ASN A 234 0.96 8.03 3.29
CA ASN A 234 0.08 7.21 4.12
C ASN A 234 0.03 5.72 3.71
N THR A 235 1.16 5.19 3.23
CA THR A 235 1.26 3.85 2.65
C THR A 235 1.02 2.74 3.66
N SER A 236 1.36 2.94 4.93
CA SER A 236 1.24 1.92 5.96
C SER A 236 0.03 2.13 6.87
N LEU A 237 -0.48 1.03 7.42
CA LEU A 237 -1.52 1.04 8.45
C LEU A 237 -1.15 1.94 9.65
N SER A 238 0.12 1.83 10.11
CA SER A 238 0.61 2.61 11.25
C SER A 238 0.62 4.12 10.99
N SER A 239 0.95 4.55 9.75
CA SER A 239 0.91 5.97 9.39
C SER A 239 -0.50 6.53 9.39
N ARG A 240 -1.47 5.78 8.86
CA ARG A 240 -2.88 6.17 8.87
C ARG A 240 -3.45 6.25 10.28
N ARG A 241 -3.20 5.24 11.12
CA ARG A 241 -3.61 5.23 12.54
C ARG A 241 -3.06 6.43 13.32
N LYS A 242 -1.80 6.84 13.08
CA LYS A 242 -1.21 8.03 13.71
C LYS A 242 -2.01 9.30 13.40
N HIS A 243 -2.52 9.44 12.18
CA HIS A 243 -3.35 10.57 11.81
C HIS A 243 -4.73 10.47 12.46
N MET A 244 -5.39 9.31 12.36
CA MET A 244 -6.73 9.10 12.93
C MET A 244 -6.75 9.41 14.44
N ASN A 245 -5.73 9.00 15.18
CA ASN A 245 -5.63 9.22 16.63
C ASN A 245 -5.48 10.70 17.03
N LYS A 246 -5.24 11.62 16.09
CA LYS A 246 -5.10 13.06 16.36
C LYS A 246 -6.41 13.83 16.23
N PHE A 247 -7.45 13.21 15.70
CA PHE A 247 -8.75 13.83 15.52
C PHE A 247 -9.80 13.23 16.46
N ASN A 248 -10.57 14.11 17.05
CA ASN A 248 -11.69 13.71 17.91
C ASN A 248 -13.00 13.89 17.15
N LYS A 249 -13.90 12.91 17.23
CA LYS A 249 -15.23 12.94 16.57
C LYS A 249 -15.18 13.12 15.04
N ALA A 250 -14.11 12.70 14.38
CA ALA A 250 -13.99 12.78 12.93
C ALA A 250 -14.54 11.53 12.23
N GLU A 251 -15.22 11.73 11.11
CA GLU A 251 -15.46 10.70 10.13
C GLU A 251 -14.23 10.61 9.21
N PHE A 252 -13.63 9.43 9.11
CA PHE A 252 -12.47 9.22 8.26
C PHE A 252 -12.87 8.65 6.91
N LYS A 253 -12.35 9.25 5.83
CA LYS A 253 -12.41 8.73 4.47
C LYS A 253 -11.00 8.49 3.97
N ALA A 254 -10.82 7.52 3.07
CA ALA A 254 -9.57 7.34 2.36
C ALA A 254 -9.78 7.53 0.86
N THR A 255 -8.83 8.21 0.20
CA THR A 255 -8.74 8.23 -1.26
C THR A 255 -7.40 7.62 -1.67
N VAL A 256 -7.45 6.48 -2.33
CA VAL A 256 -6.28 5.65 -2.70
C VAL A 256 -5.94 5.89 -4.16
N PHE A 257 -4.68 6.26 -4.41
CA PHE A 257 -4.16 6.54 -5.75
C PHE A 257 -3.20 5.41 -6.18
N LEU A 258 -3.60 4.68 -7.20
CA LEU A 258 -2.85 3.52 -7.75
C LEU A 258 -2.70 3.62 -9.28
N PRO A 259 -2.17 4.73 -9.83
CA PRO A 259 -1.87 4.77 -11.25
C PRO A 259 -0.72 3.79 -11.58
N PRO A 260 -0.59 3.35 -12.84
CA PRO A 260 0.53 2.54 -13.29
C PRO A 260 1.88 3.18 -12.96
N MET A 261 2.90 2.35 -12.67
CA MET A 261 4.23 2.85 -12.32
C MET A 261 4.85 3.71 -13.42
N SER A 262 4.61 3.40 -14.69
CA SER A 262 5.03 4.24 -15.83
C SER A 262 4.48 5.67 -15.76
N THR A 263 3.23 5.83 -15.31
CA THR A 263 2.62 7.15 -15.09
C THR A 263 3.30 7.89 -13.94
N ILE A 264 3.58 7.20 -12.83
CA ILE A 264 4.29 7.78 -11.68
C ILE A 264 5.70 8.22 -12.09
N GLU A 265 6.43 7.39 -12.80
CA GLU A 265 7.79 7.68 -13.29
C GLU A 265 7.81 8.87 -14.24
N ALA A 266 6.93 8.91 -15.24
CA ALA A 266 6.80 10.03 -16.15
C ALA A 266 6.49 11.34 -15.42
N ARG A 267 5.55 11.32 -14.47
CA ARG A 267 5.22 12.48 -13.64
C ARG A 267 6.37 12.88 -12.72
N ASN A 268 7.11 11.93 -12.16
CA ASN A 268 8.27 12.23 -11.32
C ASN A 268 9.38 12.93 -12.10
N LEU A 269 9.67 12.47 -13.32
CA LEU A 269 10.66 13.08 -14.20
C LEU A 269 10.27 14.50 -14.66
N SER A 270 8.98 14.77 -14.83
CA SER A 270 8.48 16.09 -15.26
C SER A 270 8.37 17.13 -14.14
N ARG A 271 8.67 16.78 -12.88
CA ARG A 271 8.54 17.69 -11.72
C ARG A 271 9.78 18.57 -11.54
N PRO A 272 9.70 19.90 -11.79
CA PRO A 272 10.82 20.79 -11.59
C PRO A 272 11.26 20.81 -10.11
N GLY A 273 12.54 20.50 -9.87
CA GLY A 273 13.13 20.60 -8.52
C GLY A 273 12.53 19.67 -7.46
N LYS A 274 11.87 18.57 -7.87
CA LYS A 274 11.30 17.57 -6.95
C LYS A 274 11.44 16.14 -7.50
N LEU A 275 12.63 15.78 -7.93
CA LEU A 275 12.90 14.41 -8.37
C LEU A 275 13.07 13.48 -7.15
N ILE A 276 12.29 12.41 -7.10
CA ILE A 276 12.36 11.41 -6.03
C ILE A 276 13.14 10.19 -6.53
N PRO A 277 14.18 9.75 -5.82
CA PRO A 277 14.99 8.60 -6.19
C PRO A 277 14.18 7.29 -6.24
N LYS A 278 14.58 6.39 -7.13
CA LYS A 278 13.94 5.06 -7.29
C LYS A 278 13.90 4.26 -5.97
N THR A 279 15.00 4.29 -5.21
CA THR A 279 15.10 3.59 -3.91
C THR A 279 14.07 4.05 -2.88
N VAL A 280 13.66 5.33 -2.93
CA VAL A 280 12.60 5.86 -2.07
C VAL A 280 11.24 5.30 -2.47
N TYR A 281 10.96 5.21 -3.79
CA TYR A 281 9.75 4.54 -4.27
C TYR A 281 9.70 3.07 -3.85
N GLU A 282 10.80 2.34 -4.03
CA GLU A 282 10.90 0.94 -3.64
C GLU A 282 10.62 0.73 -2.15
N SER A 283 11.18 1.60 -1.28
CA SER A 283 10.90 1.58 0.15
C SER A 283 9.43 1.85 0.48
N MET A 284 8.80 2.80 -0.22
CA MET A 284 7.38 3.11 -0.04
C MET A 284 6.47 1.99 -0.55
N MET A 285 6.81 1.36 -1.68
CA MET A 285 6.08 0.19 -2.20
C MET A 285 6.13 -0.97 -1.21
N LYS A 286 7.31 -1.26 -0.62
CA LYS A 286 7.47 -2.30 0.41
C LYS A 286 6.61 -2.04 1.66
N SER A 287 6.36 -0.79 2.01
CA SER A 287 5.53 -0.42 3.17
C SER A 287 4.04 -0.30 2.86
N PHE A 288 3.65 -0.45 1.60
CA PHE A 288 2.28 -0.21 1.16
C PHE A 288 1.34 -1.35 1.57
N VAL A 289 0.24 -0.94 2.23
CA VAL A 289 -0.89 -1.80 2.58
C VAL A 289 -2.16 -1.08 2.18
N MET A 290 -3.02 -1.73 1.39
CA MET A 290 -4.32 -1.17 1.00
C MET A 290 -5.14 -0.80 2.24
N PRO A 291 -5.76 0.40 2.29
CA PRO A 291 -6.72 0.73 3.33
C PRO A 291 -7.92 -0.21 3.31
N ILE A 292 -8.45 -0.48 4.51
CA ILE A 292 -9.66 -1.28 4.71
C ILE A 292 -10.60 -0.58 5.68
N SER A 293 -11.90 -0.88 5.59
CA SER A 293 -12.93 -0.30 6.45
C SER A 293 -12.68 -0.56 7.94
N ASP A 294 -12.05 -1.71 8.27
CA ASP A 294 -11.74 -2.07 9.67
C ASP A 294 -10.71 -1.18 10.34
N GLU A 295 -9.99 -0.35 9.57
CA GLU A 295 -9.14 0.71 10.12
C GLU A 295 -9.97 1.84 10.76
N GLY A 296 -11.27 1.91 10.46
CA GLY A 296 -12.19 2.95 10.91
C GLY A 296 -12.59 3.94 9.81
N PHE A 297 -12.37 3.59 8.52
CA PHE A 297 -12.84 4.40 7.40
C PHE A 297 -14.33 4.18 7.13
N ALA A 298 -15.09 5.28 7.02
CA ALA A 298 -16.49 5.28 6.61
C ALA A 298 -16.64 4.98 5.11
N SER A 299 -15.69 5.46 4.29
CA SER A 299 -15.61 5.14 2.86
C SER A 299 -14.16 5.11 2.38
N ILE A 300 -13.91 4.33 1.32
CA ILE A 300 -12.62 4.23 0.65
C ILE A 300 -12.85 4.34 -0.85
N ASP A 301 -12.35 5.43 -1.43
CA ASP A 301 -12.41 5.69 -2.86
C ASP A 301 -11.08 5.31 -3.53
N TYR A 302 -11.13 4.83 -4.78
CA TYR A 302 -9.95 4.37 -5.51
C TYR A 302 -9.83 5.11 -6.84
N ILE A 303 -8.63 5.65 -7.11
CA ILE A 303 -8.22 6.29 -8.36
C ILE A 303 -7.11 5.41 -8.96
N LEU A 304 -7.50 4.64 -9.98
CA LEU A 304 -6.64 3.67 -10.67
C LEU A 304 -6.09 4.25 -11.96
#